data_b5dc77052a4263477b77329f9972d301
#
_entry.id   b5dc77052a4263477b77329f9972d301
#
_cell.length_a   1.000
_cell.length_b   1.000
_cell.length_c   1.000
_cell.angle_alpha   90.00
_cell.angle_beta   90.00
_cell.angle_gamma   90.00
#
_symmetry.space_group_name_H-M   'P 1'
#
loop_
_entity.id
_entity.type
_entity.pdbx_description
1 polymer ?
#
loop_
_entity_poly.entity_id
_entity_poly.type
_entity_poly.pdbx_seq_one_letter_code
_entity_poly.pdbx_strand_id
1 'polypeptide(L)'
;MRLLLLKRIKQFLKRRFQIIKFQIQNPSINLSADGWIMSNTIRQDGGGNSILIEAGAYLRNCMININGNSNKLHIHTGTDIHDMVLIFEDDGNIIEIGSGTTVERNVEICACEGKRVSIGEHCMISHDISIRTTDSHSIVNMNGARVNEAKDVIIGNRVWIGCQTLILKGVSVPDGCIIGARSLVTGGLRAQQNTIIAGHPAKVVKTDVSWTRKRL
;
A
#
# COMPACT_ATOMS: atom_id res chain seq x y z
N MET A 1 -4.82 -38.22 -1.47
CA MET A 1 -5.70 -37.36 -0.67
C MET A 1 -5.15 -37.08 0.74
N ARG A 2 -4.84 -38.11 1.53
CA ARG A 2 -4.31 -37.97 2.93
C ARG A 2 -3.00 -37.14 3.06
N LEU A 3 -2.05 -37.33 2.14
CA LEU A 3 -0.76 -36.64 2.15
C LEU A 3 -0.89 -35.12 1.87
N LEU A 4 -1.81 -34.75 1.00
CA LEU A 4 -2.12 -33.34 0.68
C LEU A 4 -2.77 -32.63 1.88
N LEU A 5 -3.65 -33.34 2.59
CA LEU A 5 -4.31 -32.82 3.78
C LEU A 5 -3.31 -32.60 4.91
N LEU A 6 -2.39 -33.54 5.14
CA LEU A 6 -1.32 -33.42 6.14
C LEU A 6 -0.36 -32.26 5.83
N LYS A 7 -0.01 -32.03 4.57
CA LYS A 7 0.79 -30.88 4.15
C LYS A 7 0.07 -29.56 4.45
N ARG A 8 -1.23 -29.47 4.14
CA ARG A 8 -2.05 -28.28 4.43
C ARG A 8 -2.17 -28.02 5.94
N ILE A 9 -2.37 -29.06 6.75
CA ILE A 9 -2.44 -28.93 8.20
C ILE A 9 -1.07 -28.47 8.77
N LYS A 10 0.05 -29.06 8.33
CA LYS A 10 1.39 -28.61 8.75
C LYS A 10 1.67 -27.16 8.37
N GLN A 11 1.29 -26.74 7.18
CA GLN A 11 1.43 -25.34 6.76
C GLN A 11 0.56 -24.41 7.62
N PHE A 12 -0.69 -24.78 7.90
CA PHE A 12 -1.61 -24.01 8.75
C PHE A 12 -1.06 -23.86 10.18
N LEU A 13 -0.56 -24.95 10.78
CA LEU A 13 0.02 -24.93 12.14
C LEU A 13 1.31 -24.08 12.18
N LYS A 14 2.20 -24.23 11.20
CA LYS A 14 3.43 -23.44 11.10
C LYS A 14 3.12 -21.94 11.00
N ARG A 15 2.11 -21.58 10.26
CA ARG A 15 1.61 -20.24 10.07
C ARG A 15 1.05 -19.64 11.37
N ARG A 16 0.13 -20.33 12.06
CA ARG A 16 -0.37 -19.88 13.37
C ARG A 16 0.74 -19.73 14.38
N PHE A 17 1.72 -20.60 14.37
CA PHE A 17 2.87 -20.50 15.26
C PHE A 17 3.72 -19.24 14.99
N GLN A 18 3.92 -18.86 13.73
CA GLN A 18 4.65 -17.63 13.37
C GLN A 18 3.89 -16.37 13.82
N ILE A 19 2.57 -16.33 13.63
CA ILE A 19 1.72 -15.22 14.10
C ILE A 19 1.77 -15.11 15.62
N ILE A 20 1.60 -16.23 16.34
CA ILE A 20 1.65 -16.25 17.81
C ILE A 20 3.02 -15.78 18.32
N LYS A 21 4.10 -16.28 17.71
CA LYS A 21 5.46 -15.86 18.08
C LYS A 21 5.66 -14.36 17.87
N PHE A 22 5.14 -13.82 16.79
CA PHE A 22 5.20 -12.39 16.50
C PHE A 22 4.41 -11.55 17.51
N GLN A 23 3.18 -11.94 17.86
CA GLN A 23 2.36 -11.26 18.87
C GLN A 23 3.02 -11.26 20.26
N ILE A 24 3.68 -12.36 20.64
CA ILE A 24 4.42 -12.46 21.91
C ILE A 24 5.63 -11.50 21.93
N GLN A 25 6.28 -11.32 20.80
CA GLN A 25 7.44 -10.42 20.68
C GLN A 25 7.05 -8.93 20.61
N ASN A 26 5.83 -8.63 20.16
CA ASN A 26 5.33 -7.26 19.94
C ASN A 26 3.92 -7.09 20.57
N PRO A 27 3.79 -7.14 21.89
CA PRO A 27 2.49 -7.12 22.57
C PRO A 27 1.72 -5.80 22.41
N SER A 28 2.39 -4.73 22.00
CA SER A 28 1.79 -3.42 21.74
C SER A 28 1.11 -3.30 20.37
N ILE A 29 1.24 -4.30 19.51
CA ILE A 29 0.55 -4.34 18.21
C ILE A 29 -0.72 -5.18 18.33
N ASN A 30 -1.85 -4.61 17.95
CA ASN A 30 -3.06 -5.39 17.72
C ASN A 30 -2.95 -6.03 16.33
N LEU A 31 -2.38 -7.23 16.26
CA LEU A 31 -2.23 -7.98 15.02
C LEU A 31 -3.36 -9.01 14.87
N SER A 32 -4.21 -8.82 13.89
CA SER A 32 -5.11 -9.85 13.38
C SER A 32 -4.64 -10.25 11.98
N ALA A 33 -4.22 -11.50 11.83
CA ALA A 33 -3.66 -11.97 10.57
C ALA A 33 -4.16 -13.37 10.22
N ASP A 34 -5.22 -13.41 9.44
CA ASP A 34 -5.77 -14.64 8.86
C ASP A 34 -5.23 -14.92 7.44
N GLY A 35 -4.49 -13.98 6.88
CA GLY A 35 -3.79 -14.06 5.60
C GLY A 35 -2.52 -14.93 5.62
N TRP A 36 -1.86 -15.14 4.47
CA TRP A 36 -0.57 -15.82 4.34
C TRP A 36 0.57 -14.83 4.51
N ILE A 37 1.41 -15.03 5.54
CA ILE A 37 2.54 -14.17 5.85
C ILE A 37 3.83 -14.99 5.76
N MET A 38 4.70 -14.70 4.79
CA MET A 38 5.98 -15.39 4.61
C MET A 38 7.15 -14.40 4.59
N SER A 39 8.16 -14.65 5.43
CA SER A 39 9.41 -13.87 5.45
C SER A 39 9.21 -12.35 5.61
N ASN A 40 8.14 -11.94 6.30
CA ASN A 40 7.88 -10.52 6.55
C ASN A 40 8.58 -10.06 7.82
N THR A 41 8.98 -8.80 7.83
CA THR A 41 9.58 -8.13 8.98
C THR A 41 8.67 -7.00 9.42
N ILE A 42 8.35 -6.94 10.72
CA ILE A 42 7.63 -5.82 11.32
C ILE A 42 8.54 -5.20 12.38
N ARG A 43 8.79 -3.92 12.26
CA ARG A 43 9.49 -3.09 13.23
C ARG A 43 8.53 -2.04 13.73
N GLN A 44 8.48 -1.86 15.03
CA GLN A 44 7.59 -0.89 15.64
C GLN A 44 8.29 -0.15 16.77
N ASP A 45 8.07 1.15 16.80
CA ASP A 45 8.30 2.04 17.93
C ASP A 45 7.02 2.84 18.17
N GLY A 46 6.56 2.92 19.44
CA GLY A 46 5.28 3.54 19.80
C GLY A 46 4.19 2.53 20.19
N GLY A 47 2.97 3.02 20.42
CA GLY A 47 1.84 2.24 20.93
C GLY A 47 0.51 2.48 20.25
N GLY A 48 -0.50 1.63 20.55
CA GLY A 48 -1.84 1.74 19.99
C GLY A 48 -1.95 1.47 18.48
N ASN A 49 -0.89 0.92 17.88
CA ASN A 49 -0.87 0.58 16.46
C ASN A 49 -1.67 -0.70 16.19
N SER A 50 -2.27 -0.78 15.01
CA SER A 50 -3.05 -1.95 14.59
C SER A 50 -2.68 -2.41 13.18
N ILE A 51 -2.55 -3.72 13.02
CA ILE A 51 -2.32 -4.37 11.73
C ILE A 51 -3.42 -5.42 11.55
N LEU A 52 -4.24 -5.25 10.53
CA LEU A 52 -5.26 -6.21 10.13
C LEU A 52 -4.91 -6.75 8.74
N ILE A 53 -4.70 -8.06 8.66
CA ILE A 53 -4.47 -8.79 7.40
C ILE A 53 -5.55 -9.86 7.29
N GLU A 54 -6.48 -9.65 6.38
CA GLU A 54 -7.66 -10.50 6.23
C GLU A 54 -7.34 -11.88 5.66
N ALA A 55 -8.28 -12.81 5.85
CA ALA A 55 -8.21 -14.15 5.28
C ALA A 55 -8.08 -14.11 3.75
N GLY A 56 -7.20 -14.94 3.19
CA GLY A 56 -6.95 -14.99 1.75
C GLY A 56 -5.98 -13.93 1.22
N ALA A 57 -5.56 -12.95 2.04
CA ALA A 57 -4.44 -12.09 1.68
C ALA A 57 -3.11 -12.86 1.74
N TYR A 58 -2.21 -12.55 0.82
CA TYR A 58 -0.86 -13.13 0.75
C TYR A 58 0.21 -12.05 0.75
N LEU A 59 1.10 -12.10 1.77
CA LEU A 59 2.22 -11.18 1.90
C LEU A 59 3.53 -11.96 1.96
N ARG A 60 4.46 -11.65 1.06
CA ARG A 60 5.78 -12.27 1.03
C ARG A 60 6.89 -11.23 0.98
N ASN A 61 7.88 -11.41 1.86
CA ASN A 61 9.10 -10.59 1.92
C ASN A 61 8.81 -9.08 2.06
N CYS A 62 7.76 -8.74 2.81
CA CYS A 62 7.38 -7.34 3.06
C CYS A 62 8.03 -6.85 4.35
N MET A 63 8.34 -5.56 4.38
CA MET A 63 8.80 -4.85 5.57
C MET A 63 7.74 -3.83 5.99
N ILE A 64 7.35 -3.86 7.26
CA ILE A 64 6.41 -2.90 7.85
C ILE A 64 7.17 -2.18 8.96
N ASN A 65 7.43 -0.91 8.77
CA ASN A 65 8.07 -0.03 9.76
C ASN A 65 7.04 0.94 10.30
N ILE A 66 6.84 0.92 11.61
CA ILE A 66 5.89 1.81 12.30
C ILE A 66 6.67 2.60 13.35
N ASN A 67 6.82 3.90 13.13
CA ASN A 67 7.40 4.83 14.08
C ASN A 67 6.28 5.79 14.52
N GLY A 68 5.83 5.69 15.78
CA GLY A 68 4.75 6.50 16.31
C GLY A 68 3.54 5.69 16.79
N ASN A 69 2.46 6.40 17.10
CA ASN A 69 1.32 5.87 17.82
C ASN A 69 0.05 5.85 16.96
N SER A 70 -0.88 4.94 17.27
CA SER A 70 -2.22 4.89 16.69
C SER A 70 -2.25 4.75 15.16
N ASN A 71 -1.20 4.21 14.56
CA ASN A 71 -1.13 3.92 13.12
C ASN A 71 -1.94 2.67 12.78
N LYS A 72 -2.51 2.65 11.57
CA LYS A 72 -3.38 1.55 11.13
C LYS A 72 -2.98 1.03 9.77
N LEU A 73 -2.74 -0.28 9.69
CA LEU A 73 -2.58 -1.01 8.43
C LEU A 73 -3.76 -1.97 8.25
N HIS A 74 -4.44 -1.88 7.11
CA HIS A 74 -5.48 -2.83 6.72
C HIS A 74 -5.20 -3.39 5.33
N ILE A 75 -4.98 -4.69 5.25
CA ILE A 75 -4.81 -5.46 4.02
C ILE A 75 -6.03 -6.37 3.85
N HIS A 76 -6.82 -6.09 2.84
CA HIS A 76 -8.06 -6.80 2.59
C HIS A 76 -7.86 -8.16 1.91
N THR A 77 -8.93 -8.95 1.91
CA THR A 77 -8.96 -10.32 1.38
C THR A 77 -8.50 -10.41 -0.08
N GLY A 78 -7.85 -11.51 -0.44
CA GLY A 78 -7.46 -11.81 -1.82
C GLY A 78 -6.36 -10.92 -2.40
N THR A 79 -5.72 -10.08 -1.59
CA THR A 79 -4.52 -9.34 -2.02
C THR A 79 -3.33 -10.29 -2.20
N ASP A 80 -2.46 -9.97 -3.15
CA ASP A 80 -1.21 -10.71 -3.39
C ASP A 80 -0.05 -9.70 -3.49
N ILE A 81 0.78 -9.64 -2.42
CA ILE A 81 1.74 -8.58 -2.19
C ILE A 81 3.14 -9.16 -2.00
N HIS A 82 4.10 -8.69 -2.80
CA HIS A 82 5.48 -9.14 -2.78
C HIS A 82 6.46 -7.97 -2.62
N ASP A 83 7.50 -8.18 -1.80
CA ASP A 83 8.67 -7.30 -1.68
C ASP A 83 8.28 -5.81 -1.50
N MET A 84 7.30 -5.55 -0.64
CA MET A 84 6.79 -4.21 -0.37
C MET A 84 7.33 -3.66 0.95
N VAL A 85 7.61 -2.36 0.98
CA VAL A 85 7.97 -1.62 2.17
C VAL A 85 6.83 -0.67 2.54
N LEU A 86 6.30 -0.82 3.75
CA LEU A 86 5.28 0.05 4.33
C LEU A 86 5.93 0.86 5.46
N ILE A 87 5.82 2.17 5.40
CA ILE A 87 6.41 3.09 6.37
C ILE A 87 5.30 3.97 6.94
N PHE A 88 5.19 3.94 8.26
CA PHE A 88 4.40 4.87 9.05
C PHE A 88 5.39 5.72 9.85
N GLU A 89 5.47 6.99 9.52
CA GLU A 89 6.36 7.94 10.15
C GLU A 89 5.52 8.94 10.94
N ASP A 90 5.62 8.91 12.29
CA ASP A 90 4.75 9.62 13.23
C ASP A 90 3.37 8.99 13.51
N ASP A 91 2.44 9.78 14.06
CA ASP A 91 1.20 9.28 14.67
C ASP A 91 -0.01 9.32 13.72
N GLY A 92 -0.92 8.37 13.93
CA GLY A 92 -2.28 8.42 13.37
C GLY A 92 -2.38 8.17 11.87
N ASN A 93 -1.33 7.65 11.22
CA ASN A 93 -1.35 7.37 9.79
C ASN A 93 -2.15 6.11 9.46
N ILE A 94 -2.68 6.06 8.25
CA ILE A 94 -3.47 4.93 7.77
C ILE A 94 -2.95 4.48 6.40
N ILE A 95 -2.68 3.17 6.25
CA ILE A 95 -2.48 2.54 4.94
C ILE A 95 -3.53 1.44 4.78
N GLU A 96 -4.26 1.49 3.67
CA GLU A 96 -5.29 0.53 3.34
C GLU A 96 -5.12 0.03 1.91
N ILE A 97 -5.17 -1.31 1.72
CA ILE A 97 -5.04 -1.96 0.41
C ILE A 97 -6.26 -2.87 0.20
N GLY A 98 -7.10 -2.50 -0.76
CA GLY A 98 -8.37 -3.12 -1.06
C GLY A 98 -8.29 -4.52 -1.66
N SER A 99 -9.39 -5.22 -1.58
CA SER A 99 -9.54 -6.63 -1.95
C SER A 99 -9.05 -6.96 -3.36
N GLY A 100 -8.39 -8.09 -3.54
CA GLY A 100 -7.96 -8.59 -4.85
C GLY A 100 -6.88 -7.75 -5.55
N THR A 101 -6.31 -6.75 -4.86
CA THR A 101 -5.21 -5.93 -5.37
C THR A 101 -3.91 -6.73 -5.35
N THR A 102 -3.14 -6.61 -6.43
CA THR A 102 -1.82 -7.26 -6.55
C THR A 102 -0.70 -6.23 -6.59
N VAL A 103 0.37 -6.50 -5.86
CA VAL A 103 1.56 -5.66 -5.78
C VAL A 103 2.78 -6.52 -6.11
N GLU A 104 3.54 -6.09 -7.13
CA GLU A 104 4.79 -6.75 -7.47
C GLU A 104 5.92 -6.31 -6.51
N ARG A 105 7.16 -6.34 -6.95
CA ARG A 105 8.35 -6.09 -6.11
C ARG A 105 8.73 -4.61 -6.03
N ASN A 106 9.48 -4.27 -4.97
CA ASN A 106 10.09 -2.96 -4.77
C ASN A 106 9.08 -1.80 -4.83
N VAL A 107 7.99 -1.97 -4.08
CA VAL A 107 6.98 -0.92 -3.91
C VAL A 107 7.11 -0.36 -2.50
N GLU A 108 7.25 0.95 -2.39
CA GLU A 108 7.30 1.68 -1.14
C GLU A 108 6.05 2.53 -0.95
N ILE A 109 5.41 2.43 0.21
CA ILE A 109 4.30 3.29 0.61
C ILE A 109 4.66 3.94 1.94
N CYS A 110 4.72 5.28 1.95
CA CYS A 110 5.03 6.07 3.13
C CYS A 110 3.86 6.97 3.51
N ALA A 111 3.29 6.75 4.69
CA ALA A 111 2.24 7.57 5.27
C ALA A 111 2.79 8.33 6.49
N CYS A 112 2.64 9.65 6.48
CA CYS A 112 3.16 10.56 7.49
C CYS A 112 2.17 11.66 7.81
N GLU A 113 2.35 12.30 8.97
CA GLU A 113 1.62 13.48 9.43
C GLU A 113 0.10 13.23 9.55
N GLY A 114 -0.26 12.05 10.09
CA GLY A 114 -1.65 11.65 10.30
C GLY A 114 -2.44 11.47 9.01
N LYS A 115 -1.78 11.16 7.90
CA LYS A 115 -2.42 11.04 6.58
C LYS A 115 -2.69 9.60 6.19
N ARG A 116 -3.50 9.47 5.13
CA ARG A 116 -3.93 8.19 4.58
C ARG A 116 -3.36 7.93 3.21
N VAL A 117 -2.93 6.69 2.98
CA VAL A 117 -2.81 6.09 1.64
C VAL A 117 -3.89 5.02 1.52
N SER A 118 -4.84 5.23 0.62
CA SER A 118 -5.89 4.25 0.32
C SER A 118 -5.76 3.78 -1.11
N ILE A 119 -5.68 2.47 -1.29
CA ILE A 119 -5.65 1.80 -2.58
C ILE A 119 -6.90 0.93 -2.67
N GLY A 120 -7.69 1.13 -3.70
CA GLY A 120 -8.95 0.44 -3.91
C GLY A 120 -8.80 -1.03 -4.27
N GLU A 121 -9.91 -1.62 -4.66
CA GLU A 121 -10.01 -3.04 -4.97
C GLU A 121 -9.53 -3.37 -6.37
N HIS A 122 -9.05 -4.62 -6.56
CA HIS A 122 -8.67 -5.19 -7.86
C HIS A 122 -7.65 -4.36 -8.64
N CYS A 123 -6.84 -3.55 -7.95
CA CYS A 123 -5.75 -2.81 -8.57
C CYS A 123 -4.61 -3.74 -8.99
N MET A 124 -3.82 -3.29 -9.96
CA MET A 124 -2.60 -3.97 -10.39
C MET A 124 -1.44 -2.98 -10.29
N ILE A 125 -0.56 -3.20 -9.31
CA ILE A 125 0.57 -2.34 -9.00
C ILE A 125 1.84 -3.07 -9.43
N SER A 126 2.56 -2.49 -10.39
CA SER A 126 3.79 -3.07 -10.92
C SER A 126 4.96 -2.86 -9.94
N HIS A 127 6.17 -2.78 -10.42
CA HIS A 127 7.39 -2.71 -9.61
C HIS A 127 8.06 -1.33 -9.62
N ASP A 128 8.94 -1.09 -8.64
CA ASP A 128 9.71 0.15 -8.49
C ASP A 128 8.80 1.39 -8.38
N ILE A 129 7.83 1.33 -7.49
CA ILE A 129 6.82 2.39 -7.29
C ILE A 129 7.01 2.98 -5.91
N SER A 130 6.92 4.32 -5.81
CA SER A 130 6.88 5.02 -4.52
C SER A 130 5.60 5.85 -4.41
N ILE A 131 4.91 5.72 -3.26
CA ILE A 131 3.68 6.47 -2.93
C ILE A 131 3.90 7.18 -1.60
N ARG A 132 3.70 8.51 -1.57
CA ARG A 132 4.02 9.33 -0.39
C ARG A 132 2.95 10.36 -0.08
N THR A 133 2.66 10.56 1.21
CA THR A 133 1.73 11.59 1.70
C THR A 133 2.42 12.92 2.04
N THR A 134 3.74 12.95 2.06
CA THR A 134 4.55 14.10 2.51
C THR A 134 5.80 14.28 1.65
N ASP A 135 6.43 15.46 1.77
CA ASP A 135 7.79 15.73 1.27
C ASP A 135 8.87 15.45 2.35
N SER A 136 8.48 14.90 3.51
CA SER A 136 9.31 14.62 4.69
C SER A 136 9.84 15.88 5.42
N HIS A 137 10.21 16.92 4.71
CA HIS A 137 10.74 18.16 5.27
C HIS A 137 9.84 19.36 4.98
N SER A 138 9.84 20.34 5.90
CA SER A 138 9.05 21.56 5.75
C SER A 138 9.67 22.52 4.73
N ILE A 139 8.87 22.91 3.75
CA ILE A 139 9.15 24.07 2.91
C ILE A 139 8.44 25.25 3.54
N VAL A 140 9.17 26.34 3.80
CA VAL A 140 8.60 27.54 4.42
C VAL A 140 8.66 28.71 3.44
N ASN A 141 7.66 29.59 3.52
CA ASN A 141 7.70 30.86 2.80
C ASN A 141 8.66 31.85 3.49
N MET A 142 8.84 33.03 2.91
CA MET A 142 9.74 34.05 3.43
C MET A 142 9.33 34.58 4.81
N ASN A 143 8.11 34.32 5.27
CA ASN A 143 7.62 34.69 6.60
C ASN A 143 7.78 33.55 7.61
N GLY A 144 8.41 32.42 7.23
CA GLY A 144 8.60 31.24 8.09
C GLY A 144 7.39 30.32 8.19
N ALA A 145 6.29 30.59 7.50
CA ALA A 145 5.12 29.71 7.51
C ALA A 145 5.30 28.54 6.55
N ARG A 146 4.97 27.31 7.01
CA ARG A 146 5.03 26.10 6.19
C ARG A 146 4.03 26.17 5.03
N VAL A 147 4.44 25.76 3.84
CA VAL A 147 3.63 25.82 2.61
C VAL A 147 3.46 24.46 1.92
N ASN A 148 4.00 23.39 2.48
CA ASN A 148 3.97 22.06 1.89
C ASN A 148 3.34 20.99 2.79
N GLU A 149 2.18 21.29 3.34
CA GLU A 149 1.43 20.37 4.19
C GLU A 149 1.28 18.97 3.55
N ALA A 150 1.33 17.94 4.38
CA ALA A 150 1.04 16.57 3.96
C ALA A 150 -0.42 16.43 3.50
N LYS A 151 -0.67 15.53 2.55
CA LYS A 151 -2.03 15.29 2.01
C LYS A 151 -2.21 13.80 1.74
N ASP A 152 -3.45 13.34 1.89
CA ASP A 152 -3.84 11.97 1.57
C ASP A 152 -3.52 11.61 0.12
N VAL A 153 -3.30 10.32 -0.12
CA VAL A 153 -3.22 9.73 -1.47
C VAL A 153 -4.32 8.70 -1.61
N ILE A 154 -5.16 8.88 -2.61
CA ILE A 154 -6.33 8.02 -2.86
C ILE A 154 -6.20 7.42 -4.26
N ILE A 155 -6.15 6.11 -4.33
CA ILE A 155 -6.19 5.33 -5.57
C ILE A 155 -7.52 4.58 -5.61
N GLY A 156 -8.33 4.80 -6.62
CA GLY A 156 -9.62 4.15 -6.80
C GLY A 156 -9.52 2.66 -7.11
N ASN A 157 -10.66 2.07 -7.44
CA ASN A 157 -10.75 0.65 -7.77
C ASN A 157 -10.26 0.36 -9.18
N ARG A 158 -9.74 -0.86 -9.43
CA ARG A 158 -9.31 -1.29 -10.76
C ARG A 158 -8.33 -0.32 -11.43
N VAL A 159 -7.42 0.26 -10.66
CA VAL A 159 -6.35 1.09 -11.20
C VAL A 159 -5.14 0.21 -11.53
N TRP A 160 -4.59 0.40 -12.73
CA TRP A 160 -3.31 -0.20 -13.11
C TRP A 160 -2.20 0.84 -13.00
N ILE A 161 -1.19 0.58 -12.17
CA ILE A 161 -0.02 1.44 -12.01
C ILE A 161 1.18 0.77 -12.68
N GLY A 162 1.70 1.42 -13.73
CA GLY A 162 2.89 0.99 -14.45
C GLY A 162 4.16 1.16 -13.61
N CYS A 163 5.21 0.44 -13.98
CA CYS A 163 6.48 0.41 -13.24
C CYS A 163 7.18 1.77 -13.19
N GLN A 164 8.02 1.94 -12.18
CA GLN A 164 8.85 3.14 -11.96
C GLN A 164 8.02 4.44 -11.82
N THR A 165 6.83 4.33 -11.26
CA THR A 165 5.92 5.46 -11.04
C THR A 165 6.16 6.08 -9.67
N LEU A 166 6.14 7.41 -9.61
CA LEU A 166 6.15 8.18 -8.36
C LEU A 166 4.80 8.87 -8.17
N ILE A 167 4.13 8.59 -7.04
CA ILE A 167 2.83 9.18 -6.67
C ILE A 167 3.02 10.04 -5.43
N LEU A 168 2.81 11.33 -5.57
CA LEU A 168 3.03 12.31 -4.53
C LEU A 168 1.75 12.65 -3.77
N LYS A 169 1.91 13.33 -2.67
CA LYS A 169 0.83 13.80 -1.79
C LYS A 169 -0.28 14.54 -2.53
N GLY A 170 -1.51 14.35 -2.05
CA GLY A 170 -2.70 15.00 -2.59
C GLY A 170 -3.19 14.44 -3.92
N VAL A 171 -2.65 13.30 -4.36
CA VAL A 171 -3.12 12.62 -5.57
C VAL A 171 -4.43 11.89 -5.27
N SER A 172 -5.40 12.05 -6.19
CA SER A 172 -6.59 11.22 -6.26
C SER A 172 -6.71 10.67 -7.68
N VAL A 173 -6.67 9.35 -7.81
CA VAL A 173 -6.80 8.62 -9.08
C VAL A 173 -8.16 7.94 -9.11
N PRO A 174 -9.05 8.27 -10.05
CA PRO A 174 -10.37 7.64 -10.18
C PRO A 174 -10.31 6.17 -10.57
N ASP A 175 -11.44 5.48 -10.44
CA ASP A 175 -11.59 4.07 -10.79
C ASP A 175 -11.25 3.78 -12.26
N GLY A 176 -10.72 2.61 -12.53
CA GLY A 176 -10.46 2.10 -13.87
C GLY A 176 -9.31 2.78 -14.63
N CYS A 177 -8.61 3.72 -13.99
CA CYS A 177 -7.50 4.44 -14.62
C CYS A 177 -6.27 3.55 -14.81
N ILE A 178 -5.44 3.95 -15.77
CA ILE A 178 -4.13 3.37 -16.03
C ILE A 178 -3.09 4.47 -15.84
N ILE A 179 -2.11 4.26 -14.97
CA ILE A 179 -0.94 5.14 -14.85
C ILE A 179 0.19 4.50 -15.65
N GLY A 180 0.63 5.19 -16.69
CA GLY A 180 1.72 4.74 -17.56
C GLY A 180 3.04 4.63 -16.77
N ALA A 181 3.92 3.73 -17.21
CA ALA A 181 5.23 3.55 -16.61
C ALA A 181 6.05 4.86 -16.59
N ARG A 182 6.91 5.03 -15.57
CA ARG A 182 7.79 6.21 -15.38
C ARG A 182 7.04 7.54 -15.24
N SER A 183 5.81 7.51 -14.75
CA SER A 183 5.03 8.73 -14.54
C SER A 183 5.33 9.39 -13.19
N LEU A 184 5.31 10.72 -13.16
CA LEU A 184 5.27 11.52 -11.94
C LEU A 184 3.85 12.06 -11.73
N VAL A 185 3.11 11.46 -10.80
CA VAL A 185 1.73 11.88 -10.50
C VAL A 185 1.73 12.83 -9.30
N THR A 186 1.19 14.03 -9.50
CA THR A 186 1.15 15.09 -8.49
C THR A 186 -0.27 15.45 -8.09
N GLY A 187 -0.48 16.08 -6.94
CA GLY A 187 -1.81 16.47 -6.42
C GLY A 187 -2.59 17.46 -7.29
N GLY A 188 -1.97 17.99 -8.34
CA GLY A 188 -2.66 18.80 -9.36
C GLY A 188 -3.39 18.02 -10.43
N LEU A 189 -3.25 16.69 -10.46
CA LEU A 189 -3.91 15.83 -11.45
C LEU A 189 -5.44 16.03 -11.42
N ARG A 190 -6.03 16.16 -12.60
CA ARG A 190 -7.47 16.12 -12.81
C ARG A 190 -7.75 15.05 -13.87
N ALA A 191 -8.34 13.95 -13.46
CA ALA A 191 -8.67 12.83 -14.32
C ALA A 191 -10.10 12.38 -14.06
N GLN A 192 -10.74 11.79 -15.07
CA GLN A 192 -11.99 11.06 -14.96
C GLN A 192 -11.71 9.57 -14.87
N GLN A 193 -12.71 8.77 -14.54
CA GLN A 193 -12.63 7.32 -14.58
C GLN A 193 -12.24 6.83 -15.98
N ASN A 194 -11.63 5.64 -16.04
CA ASN A 194 -11.32 4.96 -17.29
C ASN A 194 -10.43 5.78 -18.25
N THR A 195 -9.39 6.40 -17.70
CA THR A 195 -8.43 7.20 -18.48
C THR A 195 -7.00 6.65 -18.35
N ILE A 196 -6.16 6.93 -19.35
CA ILE A 196 -4.72 6.75 -19.27
C ILE A 196 -4.10 8.06 -18.82
N ILE A 197 -3.31 7.98 -17.77
CA ILE A 197 -2.56 9.06 -17.14
C ILE A 197 -1.07 8.75 -17.33
N ALA A 198 -0.31 9.63 -17.94
CA ALA A 198 1.12 9.39 -18.16
C ALA A 198 1.92 10.67 -18.27
N GLY A 199 3.24 10.57 -18.05
CA GLY A 199 4.19 11.66 -18.25
C GLY A 199 4.82 12.19 -16.96
N HIS A 200 5.63 13.22 -17.09
CA HIS A 200 6.42 13.84 -16.03
C HIS A 200 6.41 15.38 -16.16
N PRO A 201 5.47 16.11 -15.48
CA PRO A 201 4.37 15.60 -14.67
C PRO A 201 3.27 14.89 -15.49
N ALA A 202 2.58 13.94 -14.85
CA ALA A 202 1.56 13.13 -15.48
C ALA A 202 0.29 13.92 -15.82
N LYS A 203 -0.26 13.65 -17.00
CA LYS A 203 -1.51 14.23 -17.51
C LYS A 203 -2.38 13.14 -18.11
N VAL A 204 -3.66 13.41 -18.29
CA VAL A 204 -4.55 12.53 -19.05
C VAL A 204 -4.12 12.54 -20.51
N VAL A 205 -3.83 11.35 -21.06
CA VAL A 205 -3.39 11.17 -22.46
C VAL A 205 -4.42 10.43 -23.31
N LYS A 206 -5.36 9.72 -22.68
CA LYS A 206 -6.45 9.03 -23.36
C LYS A 206 -7.64 8.83 -22.42
N THR A 207 -8.84 8.95 -22.93
CA THR A 207 -10.11 8.69 -22.24
C THR A 207 -10.82 7.46 -22.79
N ASP A 208 -11.87 7.01 -22.11
CA ASP A 208 -12.75 5.93 -22.53
C ASP A 208 -12.00 4.62 -22.83
N VAL A 209 -11.11 4.25 -21.92
CA VAL A 209 -10.30 3.04 -22.00
C VAL A 209 -10.61 2.10 -20.83
N SER A 210 -10.34 0.83 -21.03
CA SER A 210 -10.34 -0.18 -19.97
C SER A 210 -9.12 -1.07 -20.12
N TRP A 211 -8.80 -1.81 -19.06
CA TRP A 211 -7.70 -2.75 -19.08
C TRP A 211 -8.11 -4.12 -18.54
N THR A 212 -7.39 -5.15 -18.90
CA THR A 212 -7.60 -6.51 -18.45
C THR A 212 -6.28 -7.17 -18.12
N ARG A 213 -6.27 -8.05 -17.13
CA ARG A 213 -5.10 -8.90 -16.79
C ARG A 213 -4.80 -9.96 -17.85
N LYS A 214 -5.81 -10.29 -18.69
CA LYS A 214 -5.64 -11.25 -19.78
C LYS A 214 -4.88 -10.61 -20.93
N ARG A 215 -3.93 -11.35 -21.49
CA ARG A 215 -3.36 -11.02 -22.80
C ARG A 215 -4.35 -11.49 -23.85
N LEU A 216 -4.81 -10.56 -24.68
CA LEU A 216 -5.77 -10.82 -25.76
C LEU A 216 -5.00 -11.23 -27.01
#